data_b6ddd82b25084ed498c76956c9f005bd
#
_entry.id   b6ddd82b25084ed498c76956c9f005bd
#
_cell.length_a   1.000
_cell.length_b   1.000
_cell.length_c   1.000
_cell.angle_alpha   90.00
_cell.angle_beta   90.00
_cell.angle_gamma   90.00
#
_symmetry.space_group_name_H-M   'P 1'
#
loop_
_entity.id
_entity.type
_entity.pdbx_description
1 polymer ?
#
loop_
_entity_poly.entity_id
_entity_poly.type
_entity_poly.pdbx_seq_one_letter_code
_entity_poly.pdbx_strand_id
1 'polypeptide(L)'
;MTHYPRMEVITARPVPLFAACISISLLLTACGGALFKVKPIVELPPLTGDVKSASGGGITLKVAPLLSDEESQELFEANLPLSGVLPLRVELTHESGVPVELKRARFRLRDAEGKEWKLLSAKQAISRILSANGVYAYNPNSRKQFEREFSAYAIDLKTPLSTSDRRRQGFLFFQTPNKEPVASPRGLVLLIERLAEPVEVKLN
;
A
#
# COMPACT_ATOMS: atom_id res chain seq x y z
N MET A 1 -61.29 39.97 51.11
CA MET A 1 -59.96 40.42 50.65
C MET A 1 -59.31 39.23 49.96
N THR A 2 -59.38 39.17 48.62
CA THR A 2 -58.90 38.04 47.84
C THR A 2 -57.64 38.50 47.06
N HIS A 3 -56.51 37.94 47.50
CA HIS A 3 -55.23 38.20 46.81
C HIS A 3 -55.13 37.32 45.56
N TYR A 4 -55.01 37.95 44.39
CA TYR A 4 -54.62 37.26 43.11
C TYR A 4 -53.09 37.25 42.98
N PRO A 5 -52.45 36.12 42.62
CA PRO A 5 -51.04 36.10 42.31
C PRO A 5 -50.79 36.65 40.89
N ARG A 6 -49.79 37.50 40.82
CA ARG A 6 -49.29 38.12 39.58
C ARG A 6 -48.52 37.09 38.75
N MET A 7 -49.02 36.74 37.59
CA MET A 7 -48.28 35.92 36.62
C MET A 7 -47.13 36.74 36.01
N GLU A 8 -45.90 36.33 36.30
CA GLU A 8 -44.71 36.82 35.55
C GLU A 8 -44.64 36.16 34.20
N VAL A 9 -44.70 36.97 33.14
CA VAL A 9 -44.53 36.55 31.76
C VAL A 9 -43.03 36.43 31.50
N ILE A 10 -42.54 35.16 31.42
CA ILE A 10 -41.16 34.83 30.98
C ILE A 10 -41.09 35.10 29.51
N THR A 11 -40.52 36.24 29.09
CA THR A 11 -40.17 36.53 27.70
C THR A 11 -38.96 35.69 27.29
N ALA A 12 -39.23 34.61 26.58
CA ALA A 12 -38.19 33.83 25.93
C ALA A 12 -37.55 34.70 24.82
N ARG A 13 -36.27 35.03 25.00
CA ARG A 13 -35.47 35.71 23.96
C ARG A 13 -35.26 34.74 22.81
N PRO A 14 -35.56 35.14 21.56
CA PRO A 14 -35.25 34.31 20.40
C PRO A 14 -33.72 34.20 20.25
N VAL A 15 -33.21 33.02 20.45
CA VAL A 15 -31.81 32.68 20.08
C VAL A 15 -31.74 32.80 18.56
N PRO A 16 -30.84 33.63 17.99
CA PRO A 16 -30.81 33.83 16.56
C PRO A 16 -30.44 32.50 15.85
N LEU A 17 -31.33 32.04 15.00
CA LEU A 17 -31.17 30.84 14.17
C LEU A 17 -29.84 30.82 13.37
N PHE A 18 -29.30 32.01 13.11
CA PHE A 18 -28.02 32.22 12.42
C PHE A 18 -26.81 31.63 13.17
N ALA A 19 -26.79 31.61 14.50
CA ALA A 19 -25.67 31.05 15.28
C ALA A 19 -25.60 29.52 15.19
N ALA A 20 -26.76 28.84 15.05
CA ALA A 20 -26.83 27.39 14.93
C ALA A 20 -26.32 26.91 13.55
N CYS A 21 -26.61 27.66 12.47
CA CYS A 21 -26.16 27.31 11.12
C CYS A 21 -24.62 27.43 10.95
N ILE A 22 -23.98 28.41 11.61
CA ILE A 22 -22.52 28.61 11.53
C ILE A 22 -21.79 27.48 12.27
N SER A 23 -22.32 27.02 13.39
CA SER A 23 -21.72 25.91 14.17
C SER A 23 -21.78 24.57 13.44
N ILE A 24 -22.82 24.30 12.65
CA ILE A 24 -22.96 23.08 11.84
C ILE A 24 -22.01 23.12 10.64
N SER A 25 -21.82 24.29 10.03
CA SER A 25 -20.90 24.44 8.88
C SER A 25 -19.44 24.23 9.26
N LEU A 26 -19.02 24.56 10.48
CA LEU A 26 -17.67 24.34 10.98
C LEU A 26 -17.36 22.87 11.29
N LEU A 27 -18.38 22.06 11.59
CA LEU A 27 -18.20 20.61 11.83
C LEU A 27 -18.05 19.79 10.56
N LEU A 28 -18.51 20.31 9.41
CA LEU A 28 -18.40 19.63 8.12
C LEU A 28 -17.05 19.81 7.42
N THR A 29 -16.21 20.76 7.84
CA THR A 29 -14.88 20.98 7.26
C THR A 29 -13.78 20.11 7.90
N ALA A 30 -14.05 19.38 8.98
CA ALA A 30 -13.06 18.61 9.72
C ALA A 30 -12.80 17.18 9.18
N CYS A 31 -13.53 16.73 8.14
CA CYS A 31 -13.40 15.37 7.59
C CYS A 31 -12.50 15.27 6.34
N GLY A 32 -11.47 16.09 6.24
CA GLY A 32 -10.54 16.12 5.09
C GLY A 32 -9.14 15.55 5.38
N GLY A 33 -8.98 14.68 6.39
CA GLY A 33 -7.70 14.01 6.67
C GLY A 33 -7.24 13.13 5.49
N ALA A 34 -5.93 12.99 5.32
CA ALA A 34 -5.38 12.01 4.40
C ALA A 34 -5.92 10.61 4.74
N LEU A 35 -6.33 9.86 3.71
CA LEU A 35 -6.94 8.55 3.90
C LEU A 35 -5.95 7.57 4.56
N PHE A 36 -4.72 7.58 4.09
CA PHE A 36 -3.56 6.91 4.66
C PHE A 36 -2.34 7.79 4.40
N LYS A 37 -1.39 7.81 5.33
CA LYS A 37 -0.11 8.47 5.14
C LYS A 37 0.92 7.42 4.76
N VAL A 38 1.37 7.45 3.52
CA VAL A 38 2.46 6.59 3.08
C VAL A 38 3.79 7.26 3.44
N LYS A 39 4.68 6.51 4.08
CA LYS A 39 6.01 7.02 4.44
C LYS A 39 6.78 7.40 3.16
N PRO A 40 7.48 8.54 3.10
CA PRO A 40 8.26 8.89 1.92
C PRO A 40 9.27 7.81 1.55
N ILE A 41 9.40 7.49 0.27
CA ILE A 41 10.28 6.40 -0.19
C ILE A 41 11.75 6.60 0.19
N VAL A 42 12.18 7.88 0.35
CA VAL A 42 13.54 8.21 0.78
C VAL A 42 13.83 7.76 2.22
N GLU A 43 12.80 7.54 3.02
CA GLU A 43 12.88 7.12 4.41
C GLU A 43 12.88 5.60 4.56
N LEU A 44 12.78 4.86 3.45
CA LEU A 44 12.86 3.39 3.53
C LEU A 44 14.22 2.98 4.09
N PRO A 45 14.23 2.22 5.19
CA PRO A 45 15.46 1.68 5.73
C PRO A 45 16.15 0.77 4.69
N PRO A 46 17.44 0.48 4.79
CA PRO A 46 18.08 -0.54 3.96
C PRO A 46 17.32 -1.87 4.03
N LEU A 47 17.43 -2.73 3.00
CA LEU A 47 16.97 -4.11 3.06
C LEU A 47 17.71 -4.82 4.19
N THR A 48 16.99 -5.09 5.28
CA THR A 48 17.52 -5.76 6.48
C THR A 48 16.61 -6.95 6.83
N GLY A 49 17.04 -7.77 7.76
CA GLY A 49 16.28 -8.95 8.19
C GLY A 49 16.54 -10.18 7.30
N ASP A 50 15.52 -11.00 7.08
CA ASP A 50 15.62 -12.25 6.32
C ASP A 50 15.59 -11.98 4.79
N VAL A 51 16.65 -11.31 4.32
CA VAL A 51 16.82 -11.00 2.89
C VAL A 51 17.34 -12.24 2.17
N LYS A 52 16.57 -12.70 1.20
CA LYS A 52 16.98 -13.76 0.27
C LYS A 52 17.57 -13.15 -1.00
N SER A 53 18.49 -13.87 -1.63
CA SER A 53 19.17 -13.40 -2.83
C SER A 53 19.34 -14.50 -3.85
N ALA A 54 19.21 -14.17 -5.12
CA ALA A 54 19.54 -15.03 -6.25
C ALA A 54 20.05 -14.20 -7.42
N SER A 55 20.89 -14.80 -8.26
CA SER A 55 21.43 -14.15 -9.46
C SER A 55 21.14 -15.00 -10.70
N GLY A 56 20.94 -14.35 -11.84
CA GLY A 56 20.69 -14.98 -13.13
C GLY A 56 20.22 -13.94 -14.14
N GLY A 57 20.29 -14.24 -15.43
CA GLY A 57 19.79 -13.38 -16.48
C GLY A 57 20.36 -11.96 -16.51
N GLY A 58 21.58 -11.78 -15.99
CA GLY A 58 22.26 -10.47 -15.94
C GLY A 58 21.84 -9.58 -14.78
N ILE A 59 21.11 -10.11 -13.80
CA ILE A 59 20.72 -9.37 -12.60
C ILE A 59 21.02 -10.17 -11.32
N THR A 60 21.21 -9.45 -10.23
CA THR A 60 21.09 -9.96 -8.87
C THR A 60 19.81 -9.40 -8.25
N LEU A 61 18.96 -10.30 -7.76
CA LEU A 61 17.74 -10.00 -7.03
C LEU A 61 18.01 -10.18 -5.53
N LYS A 62 17.68 -9.17 -4.74
CA LYS A 62 17.47 -9.32 -3.29
C LYS A 62 16.01 -9.07 -2.98
N VAL A 63 15.44 -9.87 -2.09
CA VAL A 63 14.03 -9.80 -1.75
C VAL A 63 13.80 -10.11 -0.27
N ALA A 64 12.88 -9.35 0.34
CA ALA A 64 12.37 -9.56 1.68
C ALA A 64 10.83 -9.42 1.66
N PRO A 65 10.09 -10.44 2.09
CA PRO A 65 8.65 -10.35 2.24
C PRO A 65 8.30 -9.51 3.48
N LEU A 66 7.31 -8.62 3.34
CA LEU A 66 6.76 -7.85 4.45
C LEU A 66 5.60 -8.64 5.05
N LEU A 67 5.90 -9.46 6.04
CA LEU A 67 4.94 -10.40 6.62
C LEU A 67 4.22 -9.88 7.85
N SER A 68 4.79 -8.89 8.54
CA SER A 68 4.19 -8.36 9.75
C SER A 68 3.21 -7.23 9.45
N ASP A 69 2.13 -7.22 10.22
CA ASP A 69 1.13 -6.15 10.18
C ASP A 69 1.73 -4.81 10.59
N GLU A 70 2.64 -4.83 11.59
CA GLU A 70 3.31 -3.65 12.12
C GLU A 70 4.17 -2.96 11.06
N GLU A 71 4.99 -3.73 10.33
CA GLU A 71 5.84 -3.18 9.25
C GLU A 71 4.98 -2.58 8.13
N SER A 72 3.88 -3.25 7.79
CA SER A 72 2.92 -2.76 6.81
C SER A 72 2.24 -1.47 7.26
N GLN A 73 1.80 -1.42 8.51
CA GLN A 73 1.22 -0.24 9.13
C GLN A 73 2.22 0.92 9.20
N GLU A 74 3.48 0.64 9.55
CA GLU A 74 4.52 1.67 9.64
C GLU A 74 4.80 2.33 8.29
N LEU A 75 4.82 1.56 7.18
CA LEU A 75 5.14 2.07 5.86
C LEU A 75 3.94 2.70 5.14
N PHE A 76 2.77 2.10 5.27
CA PHE A 76 1.60 2.42 4.43
C PHE A 76 0.40 2.95 5.22
N GLU A 77 0.49 3.02 6.56
CA GLU A 77 -0.65 3.23 7.48
C GLU A 77 -1.84 2.30 7.17
N ALA A 78 -1.56 1.18 6.52
CA ALA A 78 -2.55 0.20 6.10
C ALA A 78 -2.03 -1.22 6.33
N ASN A 79 -2.90 -2.11 6.78
CA ASN A 79 -2.58 -3.53 6.89
C ASN A 79 -2.77 -4.22 5.54
N LEU A 80 -1.69 -4.34 4.77
CA LEU A 80 -1.70 -5.00 3.47
C LEU A 80 -1.91 -6.52 3.61
N PRO A 81 -1.22 -7.23 4.52
CA PRO A 81 -1.47 -8.65 4.77
C PRO A 81 -2.94 -8.95 5.08
N LEU A 82 -3.59 -8.18 5.95
CA LEU A 82 -5.02 -8.35 6.25
C LEU A 82 -5.90 -8.16 5.01
N SER A 83 -5.47 -7.30 4.08
CA SER A 83 -6.16 -7.09 2.80
C SER A 83 -5.91 -8.23 1.78
N GLY A 84 -5.17 -9.26 2.14
CA GLY A 84 -4.76 -10.34 1.24
C GLY A 84 -3.72 -9.90 0.21
N VAL A 85 -2.92 -8.88 0.53
CA VAL A 85 -1.83 -8.38 -0.30
C VAL A 85 -0.51 -8.57 0.42
N LEU A 86 0.41 -9.33 -0.17
CA LEU A 86 1.77 -9.49 0.32
C LEU A 86 2.70 -8.54 -0.43
N PRO A 87 3.26 -7.52 0.22
CA PRO A 87 4.32 -6.72 -0.36
C PRO A 87 5.65 -7.48 -0.26
N LEU A 88 6.32 -7.64 -1.38
CA LEU A 88 7.71 -8.08 -1.45
C LEU A 88 8.59 -6.88 -1.70
N ARG A 89 9.44 -6.53 -0.76
CA ARG A 89 10.47 -5.53 -0.96
C ARG A 89 11.58 -6.13 -1.80
N VAL A 90 11.91 -5.48 -2.91
CA VAL A 90 12.88 -6.01 -3.87
C VAL A 90 13.95 -4.97 -4.21
N GLU A 91 15.15 -5.47 -4.44
CA GLU A 91 16.27 -4.74 -5.01
C GLU A 91 16.81 -5.54 -6.17
N LEU A 92 16.88 -4.91 -7.34
CA LEU A 92 17.47 -5.45 -8.54
C LEU A 92 18.79 -4.74 -8.80
N THR A 93 19.88 -5.49 -8.95
CA THR A 93 21.20 -4.97 -9.34
C THR A 93 21.56 -5.51 -10.71
N HIS A 94 21.99 -4.63 -11.59
CA HIS A 94 22.48 -4.97 -12.92
C HIS A 94 23.90 -5.56 -12.86
N GLU A 95 24.09 -6.74 -13.40
CA GLU A 95 25.38 -7.46 -13.36
C GLU A 95 25.95 -7.74 -14.76
N SER A 96 25.20 -7.43 -15.81
CA SER A 96 25.63 -7.64 -17.20
C SER A 96 26.20 -6.39 -17.85
N GLY A 97 26.93 -6.56 -18.96
CA GLY A 97 27.41 -5.45 -19.78
C GLY A 97 26.35 -4.88 -20.75
N VAL A 98 25.19 -5.55 -20.86
CA VAL A 98 24.10 -5.17 -21.77
C VAL A 98 22.82 -4.86 -20.99
N PRO A 99 21.99 -3.91 -21.44
CA PRO A 99 20.74 -3.58 -20.75
C PRO A 99 19.81 -4.79 -20.61
N VAL A 100 19.18 -4.94 -19.44
CA VAL A 100 18.22 -6.01 -19.15
C VAL A 100 16.80 -5.49 -19.20
N GLU A 101 16.01 -6.03 -20.12
CA GLU A 101 14.61 -5.64 -20.34
C GLU A 101 13.66 -6.25 -19.31
N LEU A 102 13.34 -5.50 -18.27
CA LEU A 102 12.41 -5.95 -17.20
C LEU A 102 10.95 -5.94 -17.65
N LYS A 103 10.58 -5.12 -18.64
CA LYS A 103 9.20 -5.02 -19.14
C LYS A 103 8.65 -6.35 -19.67
N ARG A 104 9.53 -7.23 -20.17
CA ARG A 104 9.16 -8.55 -20.68
C ARG A 104 9.27 -9.64 -19.61
N ALA A 105 9.92 -9.37 -18.50
CA ALA A 105 10.05 -10.31 -17.40
C ALA A 105 8.69 -10.63 -16.80
N ARG A 106 8.50 -11.87 -16.38
CA ARG A 106 7.29 -12.34 -15.74
C ARG A 106 7.62 -12.74 -14.29
N PHE A 107 7.09 -11.99 -13.36
CA PHE A 107 7.24 -12.24 -11.94
C PHE A 107 6.10 -13.13 -11.45
N ARG A 108 6.41 -14.27 -10.88
CA ARG A 108 5.46 -15.25 -10.37
C ARG A 108 5.83 -15.60 -8.93
N LEU A 109 4.84 -15.62 -8.06
CA LEU A 109 4.99 -16.07 -6.68
C LEU A 109 4.15 -17.33 -6.51
N ARG A 110 4.72 -18.38 -5.94
CA ARG A 110 4.03 -19.64 -5.61
C ARG A 110 4.22 -19.96 -4.14
N ASP A 111 3.24 -20.61 -3.53
CA ASP A 111 3.33 -21.17 -2.20
C ASP A 111 3.73 -22.65 -2.20
N ALA A 112 3.84 -23.24 -1.00
CA ALA A 112 4.18 -24.66 -0.82
C ALA A 112 3.19 -25.63 -1.49
N GLU A 113 1.93 -25.19 -1.71
CA GLU A 113 0.91 -25.99 -2.37
C GLU A 113 0.95 -25.82 -3.90
N GLY A 114 1.90 -25.02 -4.41
CA GLY A 114 2.05 -24.70 -5.83
C GLY A 114 1.01 -23.70 -6.36
N LYS A 115 0.21 -23.09 -5.49
CA LYS A 115 -0.76 -22.06 -5.88
C LYS A 115 -0.03 -20.80 -6.30
N GLU A 116 -0.42 -20.24 -7.43
CA GLU A 116 0.15 -18.99 -7.95
C GLU A 116 -0.59 -17.78 -7.36
N TRP A 117 0.18 -16.86 -6.81
CA TRP A 117 -0.28 -15.59 -6.30
C TRP A 117 -0.25 -14.55 -7.40
N LYS A 118 -1.32 -13.77 -7.51
CA LYS A 118 -1.47 -12.78 -8.59
C LYS A 118 -0.62 -11.54 -8.32
N LEU A 119 0.29 -11.21 -9.24
CA LEU A 119 0.97 -9.90 -9.23
C LEU A 119 -0.04 -8.79 -9.52
N LEU A 120 -0.09 -7.80 -8.64
CA LEU A 120 -0.93 -6.61 -8.74
C LEU A 120 -0.13 -5.41 -9.22
N SER A 121 -0.72 -4.57 -10.05
CA SER A 121 -0.26 -3.19 -10.20
C SER A 121 -0.55 -2.40 -8.92
N ALA A 122 0.16 -1.29 -8.70
CA ALA A 122 -0.10 -0.41 -7.55
C ALA A 122 -1.58 -0.01 -7.46
N LYS A 123 -2.21 0.34 -8.58
CA LYS A 123 -3.64 0.68 -8.64
C LYS A 123 -4.55 -0.47 -8.19
N GLN A 124 -4.23 -1.71 -8.56
CA GLN A 124 -4.99 -2.89 -8.12
C GLN A 124 -4.80 -3.16 -6.62
N ALA A 125 -3.55 -3.02 -6.12
CA ALA A 125 -3.25 -3.14 -4.70
C ALA A 125 -4.03 -2.10 -3.87
N ILE A 126 -4.01 -0.83 -4.28
CA ILE A 126 -4.79 0.25 -3.66
C ILE A 126 -6.28 -0.10 -3.62
N SER A 127 -6.86 -0.50 -4.75
CA SER A 127 -8.28 -0.88 -4.81
C SER A 127 -8.59 -2.02 -3.85
N ARG A 128 -7.68 -2.98 -3.71
CA ARG A 128 -7.83 -4.10 -2.79
C ARG A 128 -7.78 -3.67 -1.33
N ILE A 129 -6.81 -2.81 -0.97
CA ILE A 129 -6.66 -2.23 0.36
C ILE A 129 -7.91 -1.44 0.76
N LEU A 130 -8.37 -0.54 -0.10
CA LEU A 130 -9.54 0.29 0.17
C LEU A 130 -10.80 -0.58 0.38
N SER A 131 -11.02 -1.56 -0.50
CA SER A 131 -12.16 -2.49 -0.37
C SER A 131 -12.12 -3.31 0.92
N ALA A 132 -10.94 -3.83 1.30
CA ALA A 132 -10.78 -4.64 2.51
C ALA A 132 -10.98 -3.82 3.80
N ASN A 133 -10.68 -2.53 3.75
CA ASN A 133 -10.89 -1.61 4.88
C ASN A 133 -12.29 -0.94 4.85
N GLY A 134 -13.20 -1.36 3.97
CA GLY A 134 -14.56 -0.79 3.88
C GLY A 134 -14.60 0.65 3.40
N VAL A 135 -13.54 1.12 2.74
CA VAL A 135 -13.44 2.52 2.27
C VAL A 135 -14.01 2.61 0.85
N TYR A 136 -15.28 2.93 0.77
CA TYR A 136 -16.02 3.03 -0.52
C TYR A 136 -16.22 4.46 -0.98
N ALA A 137 -16.29 5.41 -0.05
CA ALA A 137 -16.43 6.85 -0.33
C ALA A 137 -15.35 7.63 0.43
N TYR A 138 -14.64 8.48 -0.26
CA TYR A 138 -13.57 9.30 0.31
C TYR A 138 -13.35 10.55 -0.55
N ASN A 139 -12.69 11.54 0.05
CA ASN A 139 -12.34 12.77 -0.63
C ASN A 139 -11.44 12.47 -1.86
N PRO A 140 -11.83 12.91 -3.08
CA PRO A 140 -11.06 12.64 -4.29
C PRO A 140 -9.60 13.13 -4.25
N ASN A 141 -9.33 14.22 -3.54
CA ASN A 141 -7.97 14.77 -3.41
C ASN A 141 -7.11 13.89 -2.50
N SER A 142 -7.65 13.45 -1.38
CA SER A 142 -6.95 12.50 -0.47
C SER A 142 -6.67 11.18 -1.17
N ARG A 143 -7.59 10.71 -2.01
CA ARG A 143 -7.36 9.53 -2.84
C ARG A 143 -6.22 9.70 -3.81
N LYS A 144 -6.22 10.78 -4.59
CA LYS A 144 -5.16 11.06 -5.57
C LYS A 144 -3.79 11.16 -4.90
N GLN A 145 -3.74 11.76 -3.71
CA GLN A 145 -2.52 11.84 -2.92
C GLN A 145 -2.03 10.43 -2.53
N PHE A 146 -2.90 9.62 -1.92
CA PHE A 146 -2.59 8.24 -1.55
C PHE A 146 -2.16 7.40 -2.76
N GLU A 147 -2.90 7.49 -3.88
CA GLU A 147 -2.56 6.75 -5.11
C GLU A 147 -1.17 7.14 -5.65
N ARG A 148 -0.81 8.43 -5.59
CA ARG A 148 0.51 8.90 -6.02
C ARG A 148 1.61 8.39 -5.10
N GLU A 149 1.45 8.56 -3.79
CA GLU A 149 2.45 8.18 -2.78
C GLU A 149 2.64 6.66 -2.76
N PHE A 150 1.56 5.89 -2.72
CA PHE A 150 1.63 4.43 -2.76
C PHE A 150 2.24 3.92 -4.08
N SER A 151 1.91 4.52 -5.21
CA SER A 151 2.44 4.10 -6.51
C SER A 151 3.94 4.33 -6.64
N ALA A 152 4.50 5.30 -5.91
CA ALA A 152 5.95 5.53 -5.87
C ALA A 152 6.73 4.35 -5.26
N TYR A 153 6.07 3.52 -4.45
CA TYR A 153 6.68 2.32 -3.88
C TYR A 153 6.78 1.15 -4.85
N ALA A 154 5.96 1.11 -5.89
CA ALA A 154 6.02 0.05 -6.88
C ALA A 154 7.35 0.12 -7.63
N ILE A 155 8.04 -1.03 -7.75
CA ILE A 155 9.27 -1.07 -8.53
C ILE A 155 8.98 -0.75 -10.01
N ASP A 156 9.82 0.07 -10.63
CA ASP A 156 9.72 0.34 -12.08
C ASP A 156 10.25 -0.85 -12.87
N LEU A 157 9.34 -1.54 -13.54
CA LEU A 157 9.65 -2.65 -14.44
C LEU A 157 9.58 -2.24 -15.93
N LYS A 158 9.31 -0.96 -16.22
CA LYS A 158 9.15 -0.49 -17.62
C LYS A 158 10.47 -0.06 -18.24
N THR A 159 11.33 0.55 -17.42
CA THR A 159 12.64 1.02 -17.84
C THR A 159 13.66 -0.12 -17.75
N PRO A 160 14.51 -0.37 -18.78
CA PRO A 160 15.57 -1.36 -18.67
C PRO A 160 16.55 -1.06 -17.53
N LEU A 161 17.12 -2.10 -16.93
CA LEU A 161 18.31 -1.95 -16.09
C LEU A 161 19.54 -1.84 -16.96
N SER A 162 20.46 -0.93 -16.62
CA SER A 162 21.66 -0.68 -17.43
C SER A 162 22.85 -0.30 -16.52
N THR A 163 24.00 -0.10 -17.12
CA THR A 163 25.20 0.37 -16.39
C THR A 163 25.04 1.75 -15.79
N SER A 164 24.18 2.62 -16.34
CA SER A 164 23.83 3.93 -15.79
C SER A 164 22.75 3.88 -14.72
N ASP A 165 21.90 2.84 -14.73
CA ASP A 165 20.85 2.58 -13.72
C ASP A 165 21.05 1.17 -13.18
N ARG A 166 22.13 1.01 -12.40
CA ARG A 166 22.58 -0.31 -11.95
C ARG A 166 21.73 -0.89 -10.81
N ARG A 167 21.03 -0.07 -10.05
CA ARG A 167 20.33 -0.51 -8.85
C ARG A 167 18.95 0.09 -8.79
N ARG A 168 17.94 -0.77 -8.69
CA ARG A 168 16.54 -0.34 -8.58
C ARG A 168 15.88 -1.04 -7.40
N GLN A 169 15.15 -0.26 -6.61
CA GLN A 169 14.43 -0.73 -5.43
C GLN A 169 12.94 -0.43 -5.55
N GLY A 170 12.13 -1.18 -4.84
CA GLY A 170 10.69 -0.96 -4.75
C GLY A 170 9.98 -2.18 -4.21
N PHE A 171 8.65 -2.20 -4.41
CA PHE A 171 7.81 -3.31 -4.00
C PHE A 171 7.13 -3.98 -5.19
N LEU A 172 7.02 -5.29 -5.10
CA LEU A 172 6.07 -6.11 -5.84
C LEU A 172 4.91 -6.44 -4.90
N PHE A 173 3.69 -6.30 -5.37
CA PHE A 173 2.49 -6.58 -4.59
C PHE A 173 1.83 -7.84 -5.11
N PHE A 174 1.73 -8.86 -4.26
CA PHE A 174 1.09 -10.12 -4.64
C PHE A 174 -0.20 -10.34 -3.87
N GLN A 175 -1.24 -10.77 -4.56
CA GLN A 175 -2.53 -11.12 -3.96
C GLN A 175 -2.61 -12.62 -3.72
N THR A 176 -3.08 -13.00 -2.52
CA THR A 176 -3.41 -14.39 -2.20
C THR A 176 -4.41 -14.97 -3.20
N PRO A 177 -4.36 -16.27 -3.52
CA PRO A 177 -5.24 -16.91 -4.53
C PRO A 177 -6.72 -16.63 -4.30
N ASN A 178 -7.18 -16.71 -3.05
CA ASN A 178 -8.60 -16.55 -2.68
C ASN A 178 -8.94 -15.14 -2.18
N LYS A 179 -7.99 -14.19 -2.22
CA LYS A 179 -8.13 -12.84 -1.64
C LYS A 179 -8.31 -12.85 -0.11
N GLU A 180 -7.94 -13.92 0.54
CA GLU A 180 -7.94 -14.06 1.99
C GLU A 180 -6.76 -13.32 2.60
N PRO A 181 -6.80 -12.96 3.89
CA PRO A 181 -5.65 -12.42 4.60
C PRO A 181 -4.41 -13.30 4.43
N VAL A 182 -3.24 -12.66 4.37
CA VAL A 182 -1.95 -13.36 4.34
C VAL A 182 -1.69 -13.91 5.74
N ALA A 183 -1.87 -15.20 5.93
CA ALA A 183 -1.66 -15.87 7.22
C ALA A 183 -0.46 -16.82 7.11
N SER A 184 0.68 -16.39 7.65
CA SER A 184 1.91 -17.21 7.77
C SER A 184 2.21 -18.07 6.54
N PRO A 185 2.41 -17.46 5.35
CA PRO A 185 2.63 -18.22 4.13
C PRO A 185 3.91 -19.04 4.23
N ARG A 186 3.88 -20.26 3.72
CA ARG A 186 5.01 -21.18 3.77
C ARG A 186 5.47 -21.59 2.38
N GLY A 187 6.77 -21.82 2.24
CA GLY A 187 7.37 -22.29 0.99
C GLY A 187 7.14 -21.34 -0.17
N LEU A 188 7.16 -20.03 0.10
CA LEU A 188 7.05 -19.03 -0.95
C LEU A 188 8.29 -19.06 -1.85
N VAL A 189 8.05 -19.14 -3.15
CA VAL A 189 9.08 -19.10 -4.19
C VAL A 189 8.75 -17.99 -5.17
N LEU A 190 9.64 -17.01 -5.30
CA LEU A 190 9.57 -15.99 -6.32
C LEU A 190 10.39 -16.42 -7.54
N LEU A 191 9.75 -16.46 -8.70
CA LEU A 191 10.34 -16.79 -9.98
C LEU A 191 10.26 -15.60 -10.92
N ILE A 192 11.37 -15.25 -11.56
CA ILE A 192 11.43 -14.27 -12.64
C ILE A 192 11.76 -15.01 -13.94
N GLU A 193 10.78 -15.11 -14.81
CA GLU A 193 10.88 -15.75 -16.12
C GLU A 193 11.12 -14.71 -17.24
N ARG A 194 11.51 -15.17 -18.43
CA ARG A 194 11.73 -14.34 -19.64
C ARG A 194 12.87 -13.34 -19.52
N LEU A 195 13.82 -13.62 -18.65
CA LEU A 195 15.19 -13.12 -18.70
C LEU A 195 16.04 -14.07 -19.55
N ALA A 196 17.31 -13.74 -19.80
CA ALA A 196 18.25 -14.64 -20.47
C ALA A 196 18.35 -15.98 -19.75
N GLU A 197 18.34 -15.94 -18.41
CA GLU A 197 18.20 -17.08 -17.50
C GLU A 197 17.13 -16.77 -16.45
N PRO A 198 16.27 -17.73 -16.07
CA PRO A 198 15.30 -17.50 -15.01
C PRO A 198 16.00 -17.31 -13.66
N VAL A 199 15.41 -16.50 -12.81
CA VAL A 199 15.89 -16.27 -11.44
C VAL A 199 14.85 -16.83 -10.49
N GLU A 200 15.25 -17.75 -9.61
CA GLU A 200 14.39 -18.35 -8.60
C GLU A 200 14.94 -18.08 -7.19
N VAL A 201 14.05 -17.64 -6.31
CA VAL A 201 14.40 -17.35 -4.92
C VAL A 201 13.35 -17.95 -3.98
N LYS A 202 13.80 -18.76 -3.01
CA LYS A 202 12.98 -19.27 -1.90
C LYS A 202 12.96 -18.22 -0.80
N LEU A 203 11.75 -17.79 -0.37
CA LEU A 203 11.58 -16.68 0.57
C LEU A 203 11.49 -17.16 2.04
N ASN A 204 10.98 -18.38 2.25
CA ASN A 204 10.86 -19.00 3.59
C ASN A 204 10.72 -20.53 3.48
#